data_d396242c23891d5a18e86146d20edc7e
#
_entry.id   d396242c23891d5a18e86146d20edc7e
#
_cell.length_a   1.000
_cell.length_b   1.000
_cell.length_c   1.000
_cell.angle_alpha   90.00
_cell.angle_beta   90.00
_cell.angle_gamma   90.00
#
_symmetry.space_group_name_H-M   'P 1'
#
loop_
_entity.id
_entity.type
_entity.pdbx_description
1 polymer ?
#
loop_
_entity_poly.entity_id
_entity_poly.type
_entity_poly.pdbx_seq_one_letter_code
_entity_poly.pdbx_strand_id
1 'polypeptide(L)'
;MLRSIVILKFGLQYLALYTHTKREACFMIIFFICLTILILGYKFYSPFVEKQAGMDSTVDTPQKRFSEGVDYVAIHPVRAFLIQFLNIAGVGPIFGPILGALYGPVALVWIVLGNVLGGAVHDFFSGVMSIKEDGKSLPEIAGHYYNVVFKGFMLIFTAMLLFFVGVVFIMSPAGLLSNLDIFKDTIFANNTFWVLAILAYYFLATLLPIDKIITKFYPIFGLLMIVMTVAIAVSLLINAPHLPVAGDFLAYFEADHAHDFLAPNPDGLPTWPLLFITITCGAISGFHSTQAPIIARCLTNEKYVRPVYYGAMMCEGIVGCVWALAGI
;
A
#
# COMPACT_ATOMS: atom_id res chain seq x y z
N MET A 1 -45.06 33.09 -16.71
CA MET A 1 -44.66 31.68 -16.78
C MET A 1 -43.18 31.49 -17.15
N LEU A 2 -42.66 32.04 -18.25
CA LEU A 2 -41.23 31.91 -18.63
C LEU A 2 -40.24 32.48 -17.57
N ARG A 3 -40.51 33.63 -16.94
CA ARG A 3 -39.66 34.22 -15.90
C ARG A 3 -39.53 33.33 -14.66
N SER A 4 -40.62 32.64 -14.26
CA SER A 4 -40.60 31.73 -13.12
C SER A 4 -39.78 30.46 -13.38
N ILE A 5 -39.78 29.95 -14.61
CA ILE A 5 -39.00 28.79 -15.04
C ILE A 5 -37.51 29.11 -15.07
N VAL A 6 -37.13 30.32 -15.51
CA VAL A 6 -35.74 30.78 -15.54
C VAL A 6 -35.19 30.94 -14.11
N ILE A 7 -35.96 31.56 -13.19
CA ILE A 7 -35.56 31.72 -11.78
C ILE A 7 -35.42 30.35 -11.10
N LEU A 8 -36.33 29.40 -11.36
CA LEU A 8 -36.23 28.04 -10.82
C LEU A 8 -34.97 27.31 -11.34
N LYS A 9 -34.68 27.48 -12.63
CA LYS A 9 -33.49 26.89 -13.26
C LYS A 9 -32.19 27.46 -12.68
N PHE A 10 -32.11 28.79 -12.50
CA PHE A 10 -30.98 29.46 -11.86
C PHE A 10 -30.86 29.07 -10.37
N GLY A 11 -31.98 29.01 -9.65
CA GLY A 11 -32.01 28.60 -8.27
C GLY A 11 -31.54 27.14 -8.08
N LEU A 12 -32.00 26.22 -8.93
CA LEU A 12 -31.56 24.83 -8.93
C LEU A 12 -30.07 24.69 -9.31
N GLN A 13 -29.62 25.48 -10.26
CA GLN A 13 -28.22 25.50 -10.69
C GLN A 13 -27.30 26.09 -9.60
N TYR A 14 -27.76 27.11 -8.89
CA TYR A 14 -27.04 27.70 -7.74
C TYR A 14 -27.04 26.74 -6.54
N LEU A 15 -28.16 26.07 -6.27
CA LEU A 15 -28.27 25.06 -5.22
C LEU A 15 -27.36 23.84 -5.53
N ALA A 16 -27.30 23.42 -6.79
CA ALA A 16 -26.41 22.35 -7.24
C ALA A 16 -24.93 22.75 -7.10
N LEU A 17 -24.57 23.99 -7.50
CA LEU A 17 -23.21 24.50 -7.31
C LEU A 17 -22.85 24.64 -5.82
N TYR A 18 -23.74 25.14 -4.99
CA TYR A 18 -23.52 25.30 -3.56
C TYR A 18 -23.37 23.96 -2.83
N THR A 19 -24.18 22.96 -3.19
CA THR A 19 -24.04 21.60 -2.65
C THR A 19 -22.77 20.92 -3.15
N HIS A 20 -22.38 21.16 -4.40
CA HIS A 20 -21.15 20.64 -4.98
C HIS A 20 -19.92 21.17 -4.23
N THR A 21 -19.82 22.48 -4.02
CA THR A 21 -18.68 23.11 -3.30
C THR A 21 -18.58 22.65 -1.84
N LYS A 22 -19.71 22.44 -1.15
CA LYS A 22 -19.70 21.87 0.21
C LYS A 22 -19.23 20.42 0.25
N ARG A 23 -19.61 19.61 -0.74
CA ARG A 23 -19.20 18.21 -0.86
C ARG A 23 -17.70 18.06 -1.06
N GLU A 24 -17.13 18.86 -1.97
CA GLU A 24 -15.68 18.87 -2.22
C GLU A 24 -14.88 19.23 -0.97
N ALA A 25 -15.32 20.25 -0.23
CA ALA A 25 -14.68 20.65 1.01
C ALA A 25 -14.71 19.52 2.07
N CYS A 26 -15.82 18.79 2.18
CA CYS A 26 -15.96 17.68 3.11
C CYS A 26 -14.99 16.53 2.76
N PHE A 27 -14.85 16.19 1.48
CA PHE A 27 -13.99 15.12 1.02
C PHE A 27 -12.51 15.43 1.28
N MET A 28 -12.08 16.64 0.98
CA MET A 28 -10.72 17.11 1.29
C MET A 28 -10.44 17.11 2.79
N ILE A 29 -11.44 17.47 3.61
CA ILE A 29 -11.32 17.41 5.07
C ILE A 29 -11.08 15.96 5.54
N ILE A 30 -11.85 14.99 5.03
CA ILE A 30 -11.67 13.56 5.37
C ILE A 30 -10.26 13.10 4.99
N PHE A 31 -9.79 13.43 3.79
CA PHE A 31 -8.44 13.11 3.34
C PHE A 31 -7.37 13.66 4.29
N PHE A 32 -7.45 14.95 4.66
CA PHE A 32 -6.51 15.54 5.61
C PHE A 32 -6.61 14.94 7.02
N ILE A 33 -7.81 14.57 7.47
CA ILE A 33 -7.99 13.83 8.72
C ILE A 33 -7.28 12.48 8.63
N CYS A 34 -7.44 11.74 7.54
CA CYS A 34 -6.78 10.48 7.30
C CYS A 34 -5.24 10.60 7.34
N LEU A 35 -4.68 11.58 6.63
CA LEU A 35 -3.25 11.86 6.69
C LEU A 35 -2.79 12.22 8.11
N THR A 36 -3.57 13.02 8.82
CA THR A 36 -3.28 13.41 10.21
C THR A 36 -3.24 12.17 11.12
N ILE A 37 -4.20 11.25 10.98
CA ILE A 37 -4.26 10.02 11.78
C ILE A 37 -3.02 9.14 11.49
N LEU A 38 -2.59 9.00 10.24
CA LEU A 38 -1.37 8.27 9.90
C LEU A 38 -0.13 8.89 10.59
N ILE A 39 0.02 10.21 10.52
CA ILE A 39 1.14 10.93 11.17
C ILE A 39 1.08 10.78 12.70
N LEU A 40 -0.10 10.94 13.29
CA LEU A 40 -0.31 10.76 14.73
C LEU A 40 -0.09 9.31 15.15
N GLY A 41 -0.50 8.34 14.34
CA GLY A 41 -0.23 6.92 14.53
C GLY A 41 1.26 6.64 14.61
N TYR A 42 2.04 7.19 13.69
CA TYR A 42 3.50 7.09 13.78
C TYR A 42 4.08 7.76 15.02
N LYS A 43 3.59 8.96 15.36
CA LYS A 43 4.16 9.75 16.46
C LYS A 43 3.81 9.21 17.85
N PHE A 44 2.58 8.73 18.05
CA PHE A 44 2.07 8.35 19.37
C PHE A 44 1.88 6.84 19.55
N TYR A 45 1.35 6.15 18.55
CA TYR A 45 1.06 4.73 18.66
C TYR A 45 2.28 3.87 18.40
N SER A 46 3.13 4.22 17.42
CA SER A 46 4.33 3.42 17.14
C SER A 46 5.33 3.34 18.29
N PRO A 47 5.57 4.39 19.12
CA PRO A 47 6.42 4.25 20.32
C PRO A 47 5.82 3.32 21.37
N PHE A 48 4.49 3.29 21.48
CA PHE A 48 3.81 2.32 22.35
C PHE A 48 4.06 0.89 21.87
N VAL A 49 3.90 0.63 20.58
CA VAL A 49 4.17 -0.69 19.96
C VAL A 49 5.64 -1.09 20.15
N GLU A 50 6.57 -0.16 19.91
CA GLU A 50 8.02 -0.37 20.09
C GLU A 50 8.35 -0.75 21.54
N LYS A 51 7.75 -0.07 22.52
CA LYS A 51 7.94 -0.38 23.94
C LYS A 51 7.46 -1.80 24.29
N GLN A 52 6.35 -2.27 23.71
CA GLN A 52 5.84 -3.62 23.94
C GLN A 52 6.78 -4.70 23.35
N ALA A 53 7.51 -4.36 22.29
CA ALA A 53 8.44 -5.28 21.65
C ALA A 53 9.75 -5.49 22.44
N GLY A 54 10.03 -4.64 23.41
CA GLY A 54 11.24 -4.74 24.24
C GLY A 54 12.52 -4.63 23.38
N MET A 55 12.57 -3.62 22.49
CA MET A 55 13.75 -3.35 21.68
C MET A 55 14.85 -2.71 22.52
N ASP A 56 16.09 -3.15 22.32
CA ASP A 56 17.27 -2.66 23.04
C ASP A 56 18.41 -2.32 22.07
N SER A 57 18.69 -1.05 21.92
CA SER A 57 19.74 -0.53 21.03
C SER A 57 21.16 -0.93 21.42
N THR A 58 21.36 -1.52 22.60
CA THR A 58 22.67 -2.00 23.07
C THR A 58 22.97 -3.42 22.61
N VAL A 59 21.92 -4.17 22.20
CA VAL A 59 22.05 -5.56 21.71
C VAL A 59 22.54 -5.55 20.27
N ASP A 60 23.46 -6.44 19.96
CA ASP A 60 23.96 -6.61 18.60
C ASP A 60 22.93 -7.27 17.70
N THR A 61 22.63 -6.62 16.57
CA THR A 61 21.73 -7.16 15.54
C THR A 61 22.34 -8.37 14.82
N PRO A 62 21.53 -9.19 14.15
CA PRO A 62 22.04 -10.30 13.34
C PRO A 62 23.14 -9.89 12.36
N GLN A 63 22.99 -8.69 11.74
CA GLN A 63 24.00 -8.13 10.84
C GLN A 63 25.39 -8.04 11.51
N LYS A 64 25.46 -7.60 12.75
CA LYS A 64 26.73 -7.49 13.48
C LYS A 64 27.28 -8.85 13.95
N ARG A 65 26.37 -9.75 14.35
CA ARG A 65 26.75 -11.08 14.85
C ARG A 65 27.25 -12.03 13.76
N PHE A 66 26.68 -11.94 12.55
CA PHE A 66 26.90 -12.87 11.45
C PHE A 66 27.46 -12.22 10.18
N SER A 67 28.23 -11.17 10.28
CA SER A 67 28.75 -10.35 9.17
C SER A 67 29.55 -11.16 8.13
N GLU A 68 28.86 -11.96 7.31
CA GLU A 68 29.46 -12.83 6.28
C GLU A 68 29.63 -12.12 4.92
N GLY A 69 29.03 -10.96 4.74
CA GLY A 69 29.12 -10.18 3.50
C GLY A 69 28.24 -10.65 2.34
N VAL A 70 27.41 -11.66 2.54
CA VAL A 70 26.45 -12.16 1.55
C VAL A 70 25.02 -11.89 2.03
N ASP A 71 24.55 -12.56 3.07
CA ASP A 71 23.18 -12.41 3.58
C ASP A 71 23.05 -11.31 4.66
N TYR A 72 24.12 -11.11 5.43
CA TYR A 72 24.17 -10.17 6.56
C TYR A 72 25.00 -8.94 6.20
N VAL A 73 24.58 -8.20 5.18
CA VAL A 73 25.26 -7.00 4.69
C VAL A 73 24.74 -5.75 5.40
N ALA A 74 25.64 -4.95 5.96
CA ALA A 74 25.27 -3.67 6.60
C ALA A 74 24.67 -2.71 5.56
N ILE A 75 23.45 -2.27 5.78
CA ILE A 75 22.76 -1.28 4.93
C ILE A 75 22.51 -0.01 5.74
N HIS A 76 22.76 1.15 5.12
CA HIS A 76 22.41 2.44 5.73
C HIS A 76 20.90 2.52 6.02
N PRO A 77 20.46 3.02 7.18
CA PRO A 77 19.05 3.00 7.59
C PRO A 77 18.07 3.62 6.59
N VAL A 78 18.45 4.72 5.95
CA VAL A 78 17.62 5.37 4.90
C VAL A 78 17.46 4.45 3.69
N ARG A 79 18.50 3.72 3.31
CA ARG A 79 18.42 2.75 2.21
C ARG A 79 17.56 1.55 2.63
N ALA A 80 17.73 1.04 3.86
CA ALA A 80 16.89 -0.02 4.40
C ALA A 80 15.41 0.37 4.41
N PHE A 81 15.09 1.60 4.84
CA PHE A 81 13.74 2.16 4.78
C PHE A 81 13.20 2.20 3.34
N LEU A 82 13.96 2.71 2.38
CA LEU A 82 13.52 2.80 0.98
C LEU A 82 13.31 1.41 0.36
N ILE A 83 14.18 0.45 0.66
CA ILE A 83 14.02 -0.94 0.17
C ILE A 83 12.78 -1.56 0.81
N GLN A 84 12.58 -1.44 2.13
CA GLN A 84 11.40 -1.95 2.80
C GLN A 84 10.13 -1.31 2.22
N PHE A 85 10.09 0.02 2.14
CA PHE A 85 8.97 0.76 1.59
C PHE A 85 8.61 0.32 0.16
N LEU A 86 9.58 0.21 -0.74
CA LEU A 86 9.34 -0.21 -2.12
C LEU A 86 8.88 -1.65 -2.24
N ASN A 87 9.42 -2.53 -1.40
CA ASN A 87 9.03 -3.93 -1.42
C ASN A 87 7.61 -4.14 -0.93
N ILE A 88 7.19 -3.43 0.12
CA ILE A 88 5.81 -3.52 0.64
C ILE A 88 4.84 -2.71 -0.23
N ALA A 89 5.27 -1.54 -0.72
CA ALA A 89 4.41 -0.66 -1.50
C ALA A 89 4.13 -1.19 -2.91
N GLY A 90 5.05 -1.82 -3.60
CA GLY A 90 4.83 -2.44 -4.90
C GLY A 90 3.76 -1.76 -5.78
N VAL A 91 2.91 -2.55 -6.43
CA VAL A 91 1.71 -2.08 -7.16
C VAL A 91 0.45 -2.03 -6.27
N GLY A 92 0.53 -2.62 -5.07
CA GLY A 92 -0.59 -2.78 -4.15
C GLY A 92 -1.24 -1.47 -3.72
N PRO A 93 -0.50 -0.51 -3.13
CA PRO A 93 -1.04 0.77 -2.65
C PRO A 93 -1.48 1.71 -3.78
N ILE A 94 -1.30 1.33 -5.03
CA ILE A 94 -1.84 2.02 -6.21
C ILE A 94 -3.18 1.39 -6.60
N PHE A 95 -3.17 0.12 -7.02
CA PHE A 95 -4.36 -0.54 -7.54
C PHE A 95 -5.39 -0.87 -6.46
N GLY A 96 -4.96 -1.33 -5.29
CA GLY A 96 -5.87 -1.69 -4.21
C GLY A 96 -6.76 -0.52 -3.77
N PRO A 97 -6.18 0.65 -3.43
CA PRO A 97 -6.94 1.84 -3.08
C PRO A 97 -7.83 2.38 -4.21
N ILE A 98 -7.38 2.36 -5.47
CA ILE A 98 -8.21 2.75 -6.63
C ILE A 98 -9.44 1.84 -6.74
N LEU A 99 -9.25 0.53 -6.64
CA LEU A 99 -10.37 -0.42 -6.63
C LEU A 99 -11.23 -0.27 -5.37
N GLY A 100 -10.62 0.03 -4.23
CA GLY A 100 -11.33 0.34 -3.00
C GLY A 100 -12.20 1.59 -3.10
N ALA A 101 -11.79 2.57 -3.89
CA ALA A 101 -12.52 3.81 -4.15
C ALA A 101 -13.89 3.56 -4.84
N LEU A 102 -14.07 2.44 -5.54
CA LEU A 102 -15.37 2.02 -6.09
C LEU A 102 -16.43 1.79 -5.00
N TYR A 103 -16.02 1.64 -3.74
CA TYR A 103 -16.89 1.53 -2.58
C TYR A 103 -17.06 2.87 -1.82
N GLY A 104 -16.54 3.96 -2.39
CA GLY A 104 -16.65 5.31 -1.85
C GLY A 104 -15.58 5.66 -0.80
N PRO A 105 -15.74 6.81 -0.13
CA PRO A 105 -14.76 7.37 0.82
C PRO A 105 -14.46 6.51 2.02
N VAL A 106 -15.30 5.53 2.33
CA VAL A 106 -15.09 4.54 3.40
C VAL A 106 -13.78 3.77 3.21
N ALA A 107 -13.29 3.64 1.97
CA ALA A 107 -12.00 3.04 1.67
C ALA A 107 -10.85 3.78 2.38
N LEU A 108 -10.87 5.11 2.44
CA LEU A 108 -9.86 5.91 3.15
C LEU A 108 -9.80 5.58 4.64
N VAL A 109 -10.96 5.44 5.28
CA VAL A 109 -11.05 5.10 6.71
C VAL A 109 -10.41 3.73 6.97
N TRP A 110 -10.72 2.74 6.15
CA TRP A 110 -10.17 1.39 6.29
C TRP A 110 -8.70 1.31 5.94
N ILE A 111 -8.20 2.06 4.94
CA ILE A 111 -6.77 2.17 4.65
C ILE A 111 -6.05 2.68 5.91
N VAL A 112 -6.54 3.75 6.54
CA VAL A 112 -5.88 4.36 7.70
C VAL A 112 -5.94 3.46 8.94
N LEU A 113 -7.10 2.93 9.28
CA LEU A 113 -7.24 2.04 10.45
C LEU A 113 -6.49 0.72 10.23
N GLY A 114 -6.62 0.12 9.05
CA GLY A 114 -5.94 -1.11 8.69
C GLY A 114 -4.42 -0.93 8.70
N ASN A 115 -3.92 0.21 8.22
CA ASN A 115 -2.49 0.50 8.22
C ASN A 115 -1.96 0.73 9.65
N VAL A 116 -2.53 1.67 10.41
CA VAL A 116 -2.03 2.04 11.75
C VAL A 116 -2.13 0.89 12.74
N LEU A 117 -3.27 0.20 12.79
CA LEU A 117 -3.53 -0.82 13.82
C LEU A 117 -3.15 -2.23 13.37
N GLY A 118 -3.12 -2.50 12.08
CA GLY A 118 -2.85 -3.82 11.52
C GLY A 118 -1.52 -3.89 10.79
N GLY A 119 -1.43 -3.29 9.62
CA GLY A 119 -0.29 -3.45 8.71
C GLY A 119 1.03 -3.03 9.32
N ALA A 120 1.08 -1.82 9.91
CA ALA A 120 2.31 -1.31 10.52
C ALA A 120 2.75 -2.11 11.74
N VAL A 121 1.81 -2.59 12.54
CA VAL A 121 2.09 -3.48 13.68
C VAL A 121 2.61 -4.83 13.17
N HIS A 122 1.97 -5.39 12.15
CA HIS A 122 2.35 -6.66 11.57
C HIS A 122 3.77 -6.60 10.95
N ASP A 123 4.08 -5.56 10.17
CA ASP A 123 5.41 -5.39 9.58
C ASP A 123 6.48 -5.19 10.65
N PHE A 124 6.19 -4.33 11.62
CA PHE A 124 7.08 -4.07 12.74
C PHE A 124 7.42 -5.35 13.52
N PHE A 125 6.42 -6.13 13.95
CA PHE A 125 6.67 -7.37 14.68
C PHE A 125 7.30 -8.46 13.81
N SER A 126 7.01 -8.53 12.52
CA SER A 126 7.71 -9.43 11.60
C SER A 126 9.22 -9.14 11.58
N GLY A 127 9.60 -7.85 11.52
CA GLY A 127 10.99 -7.43 11.60
C GLY A 127 11.62 -7.70 12.97
N VAL A 128 10.94 -7.34 14.06
CA VAL A 128 11.41 -7.59 15.44
C VAL A 128 11.66 -9.06 15.72
N MET A 129 10.69 -9.92 15.38
CA MET A 129 10.79 -11.35 15.59
C MET A 129 11.97 -11.94 14.81
N SER A 130 12.13 -11.51 13.56
CA SER A 130 13.26 -11.93 12.74
C SER A 130 14.60 -11.47 13.33
N ILE A 131 14.73 -10.23 13.82
CA ILE A 131 15.96 -9.74 14.47
C ILE A 131 16.29 -10.56 15.72
N LYS A 132 15.29 -10.84 16.57
CA LYS A 132 15.48 -11.64 17.79
C LYS A 132 15.82 -13.09 17.52
N GLU A 133 15.42 -13.61 16.36
CA GLU A 133 15.66 -14.98 15.90
C GLU A 133 16.74 -15.05 14.81
N ASP A 134 17.77 -14.23 14.90
CA ASP A 134 18.96 -14.27 14.05
C ASP A 134 18.68 -14.10 12.54
N GLY A 135 17.65 -13.36 12.19
CA GLY A 135 17.28 -13.15 10.79
C GLY A 135 16.50 -14.30 10.15
N LYS A 136 15.94 -15.22 10.95
CA LYS A 136 15.11 -16.31 10.44
C LYS A 136 13.85 -15.79 9.75
N SER A 137 13.38 -16.56 8.77
CA SER A 137 12.09 -16.33 8.11
C SER A 137 10.92 -16.66 9.06
N LEU A 138 9.75 -16.05 8.83
CA LEU A 138 8.57 -16.32 9.67
C LEU A 138 8.17 -17.81 9.72
N PRO A 139 8.23 -18.61 8.63
CA PRO A 139 7.98 -20.03 8.71
C PRO A 139 8.98 -20.78 9.61
N GLU A 140 10.25 -20.37 9.63
CA GLU A 140 11.27 -20.96 10.52
C GLU A 140 10.99 -20.60 11.98
N ILE A 141 10.65 -19.35 12.25
CA ILE A 141 10.24 -18.87 13.57
C ILE A 141 9.00 -19.63 14.06
N ALA A 142 7.99 -19.76 13.21
CA ALA A 142 6.79 -20.52 13.51
C ALA A 142 7.10 -22.01 13.83
N GLY A 143 8.05 -22.60 13.11
CA GLY A 143 8.52 -23.96 13.38
C GLY A 143 9.24 -24.09 14.73
N HIS A 144 9.95 -23.05 15.14
CA HIS A 144 10.65 -23.01 16.42
C HIS A 144 9.68 -22.94 17.61
N TYR A 145 8.67 -22.06 17.52
CA TYR A 145 7.73 -21.82 18.62
C TYR A 145 6.56 -22.81 18.69
N TYR A 146 6.16 -23.41 17.56
CA TYR A 146 5.04 -24.35 17.51
C TYR A 146 5.52 -25.78 17.25
N ASN A 147 5.67 -26.17 15.99
CA ASN A 147 6.15 -27.49 15.59
C ASN A 147 6.51 -27.54 14.09
N VAL A 148 7.11 -28.69 13.69
CA VAL A 148 7.55 -28.94 12.31
C VAL A 148 6.37 -28.99 11.31
N VAL A 149 5.19 -29.43 11.73
CA VAL A 149 4.00 -29.53 10.88
C VAL A 149 3.52 -28.11 10.54
N PHE A 150 3.47 -27.24 11.54
CA PHE A 150 3.09 -25.84 11.34
C PHE A 150 4.12 -25.08 10.46
N LYS A 151 5.42 -25.37 10.64
CA LYS A 151 6.47 -24.87 9.73
C LYS A 151 6.18 -25.28 8.28
N GLY A 152 5.86 -26.55 8.05
CA GLY A 152 5.53 -27.07 6.73
C GLY A 152 4.31 -26.36 6.11
N PHE A 153 3.26 -26.18 6.89
CA PHE A 153 2.09 -25.43 6.48
C PHE A 153 2.44 -23.98 6.09
N MET A 154 3.18 -23.27 6.92
CA MET A 154 3.62 -21.90 6.67
C MET A 154 4.53 -21.78 5.44
N LEU A 155 5.39 -22.76 5.18
CA LEU A 155 6.24 -22.79 3.98
C LEU A 155 5.40 -22.94 2.70
N ILE A 156 4.42 -23.85 2.70
CA ILE A 156 3.50 -24.03 1.57
C ILE A 156 2.69 -22.76 1.35
N PHE A 157 2.13 -22.19 2.42
CA PHE A 157 1.36 -20.95 2.34
C PHE A 157 2.21 -19.79 1.77
N THR A 158 3.44 -19.62 2.25
CA THR A 158 4.36 -18.59 1.77
C THR A 158 4.73 -18.81 0.29
N ALA A 159 4.97 -20.06 -0.12
CA ALA A 159 5.26 -20.38 -1.51
C ALA A 159 4.07 -20.07 -2.43
N MET A 160 2.85 -20.40 -2.02
CA MET A 160 1.63 -20.06 -2.75
C MET A 160 1.43 -18.52 -2.82
N LEU A 161 1.65 -17.84 -1.71
CA LEU A 161 1.59 -16.37 -1.66
C LEU A 161 2.54 -15.75 -2.70
N LEU A 162 3.81 -16.15 -2.69
CA LEU A 162 4.81 -15.62 -3.61
C LEU A 162 4.48 -15.95 -5.07
N PHE A 163 3.94 -17.15 -5.33
CA PHE A 163 3.48 -17.51 -6.67
C PHE A 163 2.36 -16.58 -7.18
N PHE A 164 1.30 -16.40 -6.38
CA PHE A 164 0.20 -15.50 -6.77
C PHE A 164 0.64 -14.04 -6.91
N VAL A 165 1.52 -13.60 -6.04
CA VAL A 165 2.11 -12.26 -6.15
C VAL A 165 2.90 -12.14 -7.46
N GLY A 166 3.71 -13.14 -7.82
CA GLY A 166 4.41 -13.18 -9.11
C GLY A 166 3.46 -13.04 -10.29
N VAL A 167 2.30 -13.73 -10.25
CA VAL A 167 1.26 -13.58 -11.27
C VAL A 167 0.75 -12.15 -11.35
N VAL A 168 0.44 -11.51 -10.23
CA VAL A 168 -0.03 -10.10 -10.19
C VAL A 168 1.00 -9.16 -10.79
N PHE A 169 2.28 -9.33 -10.47
CA PHE A 169 3.37 -8.50 -10.99
C PHE A 169 3.68 -8.74 -12.48
N ILE A 170 3.19 -9.82 -13.07
CA ILE A 170 3.22 -10.04 -14.52
C ILE A 170 1.98 -9.44 -15.19
N MET A 171 0.80 -9.78 -14.66
CA MET A 171 -0.46 -9.45 -15.30
C MET A 171 -0.79 -7.95 -15.24
N SER A 172 -0.50 -7.28 -14.13
CA SER A 172 -0.83 -5.85 -13.96
C SER A 172 -0.04 -4.95 -14.93
N PRO A 173 1.30 -5.03 -15.03
CA PRO A 173 2.03 -4.24 -16.03
C PRO A 173 1.68 -4.63 -17.46
N ALA A 174 1.48 -5.92 -17.74
CA ALA A 174 1.08 -6.37 -19.07
C ALA A 174 -0.25 -5.77 -19.51
N GLY A 175 -1.24 -5.77 -18.60
CA GLY A 175 -2.55 -5.14 -18.85
C GLY A 175 -2.44 -3.63 -19.06
N LEU A 176 -1.65 -2.93 -18.24
CA LEU A 176 -1.44 -1.49 -18.41
C LEU A 176 -0.78 -1.16 -19.77
N LEU A 177 0.31 -1.86 -20.09
CA LEU A 177 1.06 -1.59 -21.33
C LEU A 177 0.25 -1.89 -22.58
N SER A 178 -0.50 -3.01 -22.59
CA SER A 178 -1.32 -3.38 -23.74
C SER A 178 -2.49 -2.40 -23.99
N ASN A 179 -2.94 -1.68 -22.98
CA ASN A 179 -4.04 -0.71 -23.09
C ASN A 179 -3.58 0.73 -23.36
N LEU A 180 -2.27 0.99 -23.51
CA LEU A 180 -1.79 2.32 -23.87
C LEU A 180 -2.21 2.70 -25.28
N ASP A 181 -2.77 3.88 -25.45
CA ASP A 181 -3.24 4.39 -26.76
C ASP A 181 -2.13 4.43 -27.83
N ILE A 182 -0.89 4.64 -27.40
CA ILE A 182 0.28 4.66 -28.29
C ILE A 182 0.53 3.31 -28.97
N PHE A 183 0.01 2.22 -28.43
CA PHE A 183 0.20 0.86 -28.93
C PHE A 183 -1.03 0.32 -29.70
N LYS A 184 -2.11 1.11 -29.80
CA LYS A 184 -3.26 0.75 -30.62
C LYS A 184 -2.81 0.41 -32.04
N ASP A 185 -3.37 -0.65 -32.59
CA ASP A 185 -3.08 -1.16 -33.95
C ASP A 185 -1.66 -1.71 -34.16
N THR A 186 -0.91 -1.97 -33.08
CA THR A 186 0.41 -2.62 -33.12
C THR A 186 0.37 -3.99 -32.43
N ILE A 187 1.44 -4.79 -32.62
CA ILE A 187 1.62 -6.05 -31.87
C ILE A 187 1.69 -5.82 -30.36
N PHE A 188 2.02 -4.61 -29.93
CA PHE A 188 2.12 -4.21 -28.53
C PHE A 188 0.76 -3.95 -27.87
N ALA A 189 -0.34 -3.90 -28.62
CA ALA A 189 -1.69 -3.92 -28.04
C ALA A 189 -2.08 -5.30 -27.48
N ASN A 190 -1.30 -6.35 -27.82
CA ASN A 190 -1.58 -7.70 -27.36
C ASN A 190 -1.04 -7.94 -25.96
N ASN A 191 -1.93 -8.20 -25.00
CA ASN A 191 -1.57 -8.50 -23.61
C ASN A 191 -0.62 -9.70 -23.50
N THR A 192 -0.83 -10.75 -24.31
CA THR A 192 0.02 -11.96 -24.29
C THR A 192 1.47 -11.63 -24.65
N PHE A 193 1.71 -10.69 -25.57
CA PHE A 193 3.06 -10.23 -25.90
C PHE A 193 3.78 -9.71 -24.63
N TRP A 194 3.13 -8.85 -23.86
CA TRP A 194 3.72 -8.27 -22.65
C TRP A 194 3.88 -9.30 -21.53
N VAL A 195 2.92 -10.21 -21.37
CA VAL A 195 3.06 -11.31 -20.40
C VAL A 195 4.31 -12.13 -20.69
N LEU A 196 4.53 -12.53 -21.96
CA LEU A 196 5.70 -13.31 -22.35
C LEU A 196 6.99 -12.50 -22.23
N ALA A 197 6.98 -11.23 -22.58
CA ALA A 197 8.15 -10.33 -22.46
C ALA A 197 8.57 -10.15 -20.99
N ILE A 198 7.59 -9.93 -20.07
CA ILE A 198 7.84 -9.78 -18.64
C ILE A 198 8.33 -11.11 -18.04
N LEU A 199 7.73 -12.23 -18.44
CA LEU A 199 8.15 -13.55 -18.01
C LEU A 199 9.60 -13.85 -18.45
N ALA A 200 9.94 -13.54 -19.69
CA ALA A 200 11.31 -13.67 -20.20
C ALA A 200 12.29 -12.77 -19.44
N TYR A 201 11.89 -11.53 -19.12
CA TYR A 201 12.66 -10.63 -18.27
C TYR A 201 12.90 -11.23 -16.88
N TYR A 202 11.89 -11.80 -16.23
CA TYR A 202 12.06 -12.43 -14.91
C TYR A 202 12.96 -13.65 -14.97
N PHE A 203 12.86 -14.45 -16.03
CA PHE A 203 13.76 -15.57 -16.23
C PHE A 203 15.23 -15.12 -16.38
N LEU A 204 15.46 -14.11 -17.22
CA LEU A 204 16.79 -13.52 -17.36
C LEU A 204 17.28 -12.88 -16.07
N ALA A 205 16.39 -12.22 -15.35
CA ALA A 205 16.70 -11.59 -14.09
C ALA A 205 17.16 -12.58 -13.01
N THR A 206 16.65 -13.82 -13.01
CA THR A 206 17.11 -14.85 -12.09
C THR A 206 18.52 -15.38 -12.40
N LEU A 207 18.98 -15.23 -13.65
CA LEU A 207 20.31 -15.68 -14.07
C LEU A 207 21.41 -14.61 -13.87
N LEU A 208 21.02 -13.34 -13.69
CA LEU A 208 21.96 -12.23 -13.52
C LEU A 208 22.24 -11.98 -12.04
N PRO A 209 23.43 -11.49 -11.65
CA PRO A 209 23.72 -11.07 -10.29
C PRO A 209 22.98 -9.78 -9.95
N ILE A 210 21.69 -9.91 -9.68
CA ILE A 210 20.73 -8.79 -9.54
C ILE A 210 21.04 -7.93 -8.33
N ASP A 211 21.64 -8.49 -7.28
CA ASP A 211 21.96 -7.76 -6.04
C ASP A 211 22.71 -6.45 -6.28
N LYS A 212 23.65 -6.47 -7.23
CA LYS A 212 24.42 -5.27 -7.61
C LYS A 212 23.60 -4.24 -8.40
N ILE A 213 22.58 -4.70 -9.14
CA ILE A 213 21.72 -3.87 -9.98
C ILE A 213 20.60 -3.28 -9.11
N ILE A 214 19.93 -4.11 -8.33
CA ILE A 214 18.82 -3.71 -7.45
C ILE A 214 19.28 -2.65 -6.46
N THR A 215 20.37 -2.86 -5.74
CA THR A 215 20.86 -1.88 -4.74
C THR A 215 21.16 -0.51 -5.33
N LYS A 216 21.47 -0.42 -6.63
CA LYS A 216 21.76 0.84 -7.30
C LYS A 216 20.50 1.51 -7.87
N PHE A 217 19.56 0.74 -8.42
CA PHE A 217 18.40 1.27 -9.12
C PHE A 217 17.15 1.39 -8.21
N TYR A 218 17.03 0.59 -7.16
CA TYR A 218 15.90 0.63 -6.25
C TYR A 218 15.61 2.02 -5.64
N PRO A 219 16.63 2.77 -5.18
CA PRO A 219 16.37 4.12 -4.68
C PRO A 219 15.80 5.06 -5.74
N ILE A 220 16.16 4.86 -7.02
CA ILE A 220 15.65 5.68 -8.13
C ILE A 220 14.16 5.39 -8.36
N PHE A 221 13.76 4.10 -8.37
CA PHE A 221 12.35 3.73 -8.51
C PHE A 221 11.51 4.22 -7.33
N GLY A 222 12.05 4.17 -6.09
CA GLY A 222 11.38 4.73 -4.92
C GLY A 222 11.17 6.23 -5.02
N LEU A 223 12.18 6.94 -5.46
CA LEU A 223 12.09 8.37 -5.70
C LEU A 223 11.04 8.68 -6.78
N LEU A 224 11.05 7.95 -7.90
CA LEU A 224 10.07 8.11 -8.97
C LEU A 224 8.64 7.87 -8.47
N MET A 225 8.41 6.84 -7.67
CA MET A 225 7.10 6.57 -7.09
C MET A 225 6.63 7.69 -6.17
N ILE A 226 7.52 8.22 -5.32
CA ILE A 226 7.22 9.35 -4.45
C ILE A 226 6.90 10.59 -5.28
N VAL A 227 7.74 10.91 -6.29
CA VAL A 227 7.52 12.07 -7.16
C VAL A 227 6.19 11.95 -7.90
N MET A 228 5.88 10.78 -8.45
CA MET A 228 4.61 10.52 -9.13
C MET A 228 3.42 10.70 -8.17
N THR A 229 3.49 10.14 -6.97
CA THR A 229 2.43 10.27 -5.96
C THR A 229 2.26 11.73 -5.52
N VAL A 230 3.36 12.47 -5.32
CA VAL A 230 3.31 13.90 -4.99
C VAL A 230 2.72 14.70 -6.15
N ALA A 231 3.10 14.41 -7.40
CA ALA A 231 2.54 15.07 -8.57
C ALA A 231 1.01 14.86 -8.68
N ILE A 232 0.55 13.64 -8.43
CA ILE A 232 -0.88 13.33 -8.37
C ILE A 232 -1.55 14.08 -7.22
N ALA A 233 -0.99 14.06 -6.02
CA ALA A 233 -1.53 14.77 -4.87
C ALA A 233 -1.66 16.28 -5.15
N VAL A 234 -0.63 16.89 -5.75
CA VAL A 234 -0.64 18.31 -6.14
C VAL A 234 -1.69 18.57 -7.21
N SER A 235 -1.78 17.69 -8.23
CA SER A 235 -2.80 17.80 -9.27
C SER A 235 -4.22 17.73 -8.71
N LEU A 236 -4.46 16.80 -7.78
CA LEU A 236 -5.76 16.67 -7.10
C LEU A 236 -6.09 17.93 -6.28
N LEU A 237 -5.12 18.48 -5.56
CA LEU A 237 -5.30 19.70 -4.78
C LEU A 237 -5.63 20.92 -5.67
N ILE A 238 -4.95 21.06 -6.82
CA ILE A 238 -5.18 22.16 -7.77
C ILE A 238 -6.55 22.02 -8.44
N ASN A 239 -6.95 20.78 -8.78
CA ASN A 239 -8.20 20.50 -9.47
C ASN A 239 -9.36 20.14 -8.51
N ALA A 240 -9.14 20.22 -7.19
CA ALA A 240 -10.16 19.89 -6.19
C ALA A 240 -11.55 20.47 -6.47
N PRO A 241 -11.68 21.72 -6.96
CA PRO A 241 -12.98 22.31 -7.30
C PRO A 241 -13.70 21.62 -8.48
N HIS A 242 -13.02 20.75 -9.21
CA HIS A 242 -13.53 20.08 -10.42
C HIS A 242 -13.61 18.56 -10.28
N LEU A 243 -13.25 18.02 -9.10
CA LEU A 243 -13.34 16.57 -8.87
C LEU A 243 -14.80 16.14 -8.76
N PRO A 244 -15.23 15.10 -9.48
CA PRO A 244 -16.55 14.55 -9.28
C PRO A 244 -16.62 13.93 -7.87
N VAL A 245 -17.62 14.30 -7.10
CA VAL A 245 -17.84 13.69 -5.79
C VAL A 245 -18.63 12.41 -5.99
N ALA A 246 -17.97 11.29 -5.89
CA ALA A 246 -18.64 9.99 -5.85
C ALA A 246 -19.26 9.80 -4.46
N GLY A 247 -20.54 10.12 -4.34
CA GLY A 247 -21.31 9.92 -3.12
C GLY A 247 -20.98 10.90 -1.98
N ASP A 248 -21.99 11.35 -1.32
CA ASP A 248 -21.87 12.16 -0.12
C ASP A 248 -21.50 11.25 1.05
N PHE A 249 -20.29 11.39 1.61
CA PHE A 249 -19.84 10.57 2.74
C PHE A 249 -20.80 10.69 3.94
N LEU A 250 -21.33 11.89 4.19
CA LEU A 250 -22.33 12.11 5.24
C LEU A 250 -23.71 11.58 4.79
N ALA A 251 -24.11 11.79 3.53
CA ALA A 251 -25.33 11.19 3.01
C ALA A 251 -25.24 9.66 2.90
N TYR A 252 -24.03 9.12 2.74
CA TYR A 252 -23.79 7.69 2.85
C TYR A 252 -24.08 7.15 4.25
N PHE A 253 -23.75 7.93 5.29
CA PHE A 253 -24.10 7.62 6.67
C PHE A 253 -25.53 8.06 7.08
N GLU A 254 -26.09 9.06 6.43
CA GLU A 254 -27.44 9.60 6.71
C GLU A 254 -28.55 8.97 5.86
N ALA A 255 -28.23 8.40 4.69
CA ALA A 255 -29.22 7.69 3.90
C ALA A 255 -29.71 6.44 4.68
N ASP A 256 -30.94 6.04 4.43
CA ASP A 256 -31.61 4.86 5.01
C ASP A 256 -30.87 3.54 4.75
N HIS A 257 -29.72 3.61 4.07
CA HIS A 257 -28.68 2.62 3.91
C HIS A 257 -27.70 2.54 5.10
N ALA A 258 -28.00 3.16 6.24
CA ALA A 258 -27.23 2.96 7.49
C ALA A 258 -27.20 1.49 7.94
N HIS A 259 -28.08 0.65 7.38
CA HIS A 259 -28.03 -0.81 7.49
C HIS A 259 -27.20 -1.46 6.37
N ASP A 260 -27.00 -0.78 5.25
CA ASP A 260 -26.07 -1.18 4.22
C ASP A 260 -24.77 -0.40 4.44
N PHE A 261 -23.89 -0.94 5.22
CA PHE A 261 -22.46 -0.61 5.28
C PHE A 261 -21.79 -0.71 3.88
N LEU A 262 -22.57 -0.59 2.83
CA LEU A 262 -22.36 -1.11 1.51
C LEU A 262 -22.74 -0.01 0.51
N ALA A 263 -21.78 0.92 0.22
CA ALA A 263 -21.94 1.67 -1.00
C ALA A 263 -22.12 0.67 -2.15
N PRO A 264 -23.16 0.78 -2.95
CA PRO A 264 -23.33 -0.11 -4.08
C PRO A 264 -22.14 0.10 -5.01
N ASN A 265 -21.25 -0.90 -5.05
CA ASN A 265 -20.25 -0.96 -6.10
C ASN A 265 -20.98 -0.84 -7.45
N PRO A 266 -20.46 -0.07 -8.41
CA PRO A 266 -21.09 0.12 -9.73
C PRO A 266 -21.42 -1.21 -10.42
N ASP A 267 -20.65 -2.27 -10.17
CA ASP A 267 -20.86 -3.61 -10.70
C ASP A 267 -21.75 -4.50 -9.82
N GLY A 268 -22.40 -3.93 -8.79
CA GLY A 268 -23.26 -4.66 -7.85
C GLY A 268 -22.51 -5.64 -6.95
N LEU A 269 -21.20 -5.51 -6.81
CA LEU A 269 -20.39 -6.37 -5.98
C LEU A 269 -20.58 -6.05 -4.48
N PRO A 270 -20.66 -7.06 -3.59
CA PRO A 270 -20.83 -6.84 -2.18
C PRO A 270 -19.59 -6.18 -1.58
N THR A 271 -19.79 -5.16 -0.73
CA THR A 271 -18.67 -4.47 -0.05
C THR A 271 -17.90 -5.43 0.85
N TRP A 272 -18.61 -6.26 1.60
CA TRP A 272 -18.01 -7.30 2.41
C TRP A 272 -17.96 -8.63 1.63
N PRO A 273 -16.82 -9.30 1.44
CA PRO A 273 -15.47 -8.92 1.93
C PRO A 273 -14.64 -8.13 0.91
N LEU A 274 -15.17 -7.75 -0.26
CA LEU A 274 -14.39 -7.32 -1.42
C LEU A 274 -13.65 -6.00 -1.19
N LEU A 275 -14.27 -5.02 -0.50
CA LEU A 275 -13.58 -3.80 -0.10
C LEU A 275 -12.28 -4.10 0.66
N PHE A 276 -12.34 -5.02 1.63
CA PHE A 276 -11.18 -5.37 2.45
C PHE A 276 -10.10 -6.10 1.65
N ILE A 277 -10.51 -6.94 0.69
CA ILE A 277 -9.57 -7.61 -0.21
C ILE A 277 -8.84 -6.58 -1.07
N THR A 278 -9.54 -5.60 -1.62
CA THR A 278 -8.93 -4.57 -2.47
C THR A 278 -8.00 -3.65 -1.70
N ILE A 279 -8.43 -3.12 -0.55
CA ILE A 279 -7.63 -2.18 0.24
C ILE A 279 -6.52 -2.85 1.06
N THR A 280 -6.55 -4.18 1.23
CA THR A 280 -5.51 -4.92 1.96
C THR A 280 -4.13 -4.61 1.40
N CYS A 281 -3.99 -4.46 0.09
CA CYS A 281 -2.74 -4.09 -0.54
C CYS A 281 -2.22 -2.69 -0.18
N GLY A 282 -3.06 -1.78 0.32
CA GLY A 282 -2.66 -0.44 0.75
C GLY A 282 -2.67 -0.24 2.26
N ALA A 283 -3.22 -1.21 3.00
CA ALA A 283 -3.35 -1.14 4.45
C ALA A 283 -2.60 -2.27 5.18
N ILE A 284 -2.52 -3.46 4.58
CA ILE A 284 -1.87 -4.65 5.15
C ILE A 284 -1.23 -5.42 4.00
N SER A 285 0.05 -5.25 3.76
CA SER A 285 0.74 -5.97 2.69
C SER A 285 1.05 -7.42 3.08
N GLY A 286 0.84 -8.36 2.15
CA GLY A 286 1.27 -9.75 2.32
C GLY A 286 2.80 -9.93 2.30
N PHE A 287 3.54 -8.94 1.84
CA PHE A 287 5.00 -8.99 1.77
C PHE A 287 5.72 -8.84 3.11
N HIS A 288 5.07 -8.36 4.18
CA HIS A 288 5.71 -8.20 5.48
C HIS A 288 6.42 -9.47 5.93
N SER A 289 5.75 -10.62 5.81
CA SER A 289 6.27 -11.91 6.27
C SER A 289 7.49 -12.40 5.48
N THR A 290 7.67 -11.95 4.25
CA THR A 290 8.76 -12.40 3.36
C THR A 290 9.89 -11.39 3.27
N GLN A 291 9.59 -10.09 3.32
CA GLN A 291 10.57 -9.02 3.17
C GLN A 291 11.19 -8.56 4.49
N ALA A 292 10.40 -8.51 5.57
CA ALA A 292 10.90 -8.07 6.86
C ALA A 292 12.12 -8.88 7.35
N PRO A 293 12.18 -10.21 7.22
CA PRO A 293 13.37 -10.99 7.58
C PRO A 293 14.61 -10.64 6.75
N ILE A 294 14.45 -10.30 5.48
CA ILE A 294 15.59 -9.93 4.61
C ILE A 294 16.22 -8.63 5.11
N ILE A 295 15.39 -7.63 5.41
CA ILE A 295 15.85 -6.36 5.94
C ILE A 295 16.39 -6.50 7.38
N ALA A 296 15.80 -7.37 8.20
CA ALA A 296 16.26 -7.66 9.55
C ALA A 296 17.73 -8.11 9.59
N ARG A 297 18.16 -8.90 8.60
CA ARG A 297 19.57 -9.34 8.44
C ARG A 297 20.53 -8.21 8.10
N CYS A 298 20.01 -7.06 7.64
CA CYS A 298 20.81 -5.95 7.13
C CYS A 298 20.85 -4.73 8.07
N LEU A 299 20.00 -4.70 9.10
CA LEU A 299 19.95 -3.58 10.05
C LEU A 299 21.12 -3.60 11.03
N THR A 300 21.80 -2.47 11.14
CA THR A 300 22.99 -2.32 11.99
C THR A 300 22.69 -2.01 13.45
N ASN A 301 21.46 -1.61 13.78
CA ASN A 301 21.04 -1.31 15.14
C ASN A 301 19.51 -1.40 15.28
N GLU A 302 19.04 -1.88 16.43
CA GLU A 302 17.60 -2.05 16.71
C GLU A 302 16.83 -0.72 16.74
N LYS A 303 17.46 0.41 17.01
CA LYS A 303 16.83 1.73 16.97
C LYS A 303 16.25 2.10 15.60
N TYR A 304 16.67 1.44 14.54
CA TYR A 304 16.19 1.67 13.17
C TYR A 304 14.96 0.82 12.79
N VAL A 305 14.59 -0.13 13.65
CA VAL A 305 13.47 -1.04 13.39
C VAL A 305 12.16 -0.28 13.21
N ARG A 306 11.82 0.61 14.15
CA ARG A 306 10.59 1.41 14.07
C ARG A 306 10.52 2.30 12.83
N PRO A 307 11.52 3.13 12.51
CA PRO A 307 11.45 3.94 11.29
C PRO A 307 11.46 3.10 10.01
N VAL A 308 12.17 1.97 9.97
CA VAL A 308 12.27 1.14 8.77
C VAL A 308 10.98 0.36 8.50
N TYR A 309 10.38 -0.28 9.49
CA TYR A 309 9.19 -1.10 9.30
C TYR A 309 7.92 -0.28 9.50
N TYR A 310 7.68 0.17 10.72
CA TYR A 310 6.47 0.95 11.01
C TYR A 310 6.39 2.23 10.16
N GLY A 311 7.52 2.93 10.00
CA GLY A 311 7.60 4.14 9.17
C GLY A 311 7.33 3.89 7.70
N ALA A 312 7.83 2.79 7.13
CA ALA A 312 7.58 2.43 5.74
C ALA A 312 6.08 2.17 5.50
N MET A 313 5.41 1.48 6.43
CA MET A 313 3.97 1.26 6.37
C MET A 313 3.16 2.55 6.44
N MET A 314 3.57 3.52 7.27
CA MET A 314 2.90 4.83 7.29
C MET A 314 3.02 5.56 5.95
N CYS A 315 4.19 5.48 5.30
CA CYS A 315 4.37 6.03 3.95
C CYS A 315 3.51 5.30 2.92
N GLU A 316 3.39 3.98 3.03
CA GLU A 316 2.48 3.19 2.18
C GLU A 316 1.03 3.62 2.35
N GLY A 317 0.56 3.81 3.59
CA GLY A 317 -0.78 4.32 3.89
C GLY A 317 -1.03 5.71 3.29
N ILE A 318 -0.04 6.61 3.32
CA ILE A 318 -0.14 7.93 2.69
C ILE A 318 -0.29 7.78 1.17
N VAL A 319 0.55 6.95 0.54
CA VAL A 319 0.45 6.64 -0.89
C VAL A 319 -0.93 6.08 -1.20
N GLY A 320 -1.40 5.08 -0.44
CA GLY A 320 -2.72 4.49 -0.60
C GLY A 320 -3.86 5.51 -0.51
N CYS A 321 -3.80 6.44 0.44
CA CYS A 321 -4.80 7.51 0.55
C CYS A 321 -4.80 8.44 -0.66
N VAL A 322 -3.63 8.81 -1.20
CA VAL A 322 -3.53 9.64 -2.41
C VAL A 322 -4.11 8.94 -3.63
N TRP A 323 -3.79 7.65 -3.80
CA TRP A 323 -4.30 6.88 -4.94
C TRP A 323 -5.79 6.50 -4.79
N ALA A 324 -6.30 6.30 -3.57
CA ALA A 324 -7.73 6.17 -3.33
C ALA A 324 -8.47 7.47 -3.74
N LEU A 325 -7.91 8.63 -3.34
CA LEU A 325 -8.46 9.93 -3.72
C LEU A 325 -8.44 10.13 -5.25
N ALA A 326 -7.42 9.64 -5.93
CA ALA A 326 -7.32 9.71 -7.39
C ALA A 326 -8.31 8.78 -8.10
N GLY A 327 -8.74 7.70 -7.42
CA GLY A 327 -9.70 6.74 -7.95
C GLY A 327 -11.17 7.15 -7.78
N ILE A 328 -11.45 8.10 -6.91
CA ILE A 328 -12.79 8.68 -6.67
C ILE A 328 -13.04 9.81 -7.65
#